data_43aef795f45667563c3a081c4f6c4dd5
#
_entry.id   43aef795f45667563c3a081c4f6c4dd5
#
_cell.length_a   1.000
_cell.length_b   1.000
_cell.length_c   1.000
_cell.angle_alpha   90.00
_cell.angle_beta   90.00
_cell.angle_gamma   90.00
#
_symmetry.space_group_name_H-M   'P 1'
#
loop_
_entity.id
_entity.type
_entity.pdbx_description
1 polymer ?
#
loop_
_entity_poly.entity_id
_entity_poly.type
_entity_poly.pdbx_seq_one_letter_code
_entity_poly.pdbx_strand_id
1 'polypeptide(L)'
;MNFIFDISIKIFLGLLFLVILFHICIITKMIPCNIAWGGRLTNDTEMYVFETISILINIFLSWILLMKSNLLKFKFSDKTVQIILWIFFALFILNTIGNIFAKTNFEKFFAVLTALSAILIWNIVNQKTTTNR
;
A
#
# COMPACT_ATOMS: atom_id res chain seq x y z
N MET A 1 19.69 -5.76 14.82
CA MET A 1 18.78 -5.56 13.69
C MET A 1 17.67 -6.59 13.81
N ASN A 2 16.40 -6.18 13.66
CA ASN A 2 15.27 -7.08 13.82
C ASN A 2 14.97 -7.77 12.48
N PHE A 3 15.15 -9.09 12.41
CA PHE A 3 14.93 -9.89 11.21
C PHE A 3 13.49 -9.78 10.69
N ILE A 4 12.50 -9.82 11.60
CA ILE A 4 11.08 -9.72 11.23
C ILE A 4 10.78 -8.35 10.63
N PHE A 5 11.33 -7.30 11.20
CA PHE A 5 11.18 -5.94 10.70
C PHE A 5 11.75 -5.80 9.27
N ASP A 6 12.97 -6.27 9.06
CA ASP A 6 13.63 -6.18 7.76
C ASP A 6 12.90 -6.96 6.69
N ILE A 7 12.46 -8.17 7.01
CA ILE A 7 11.67 -8.98 6.08
C ILE A 7 10.32 -8.33 5.77
N SER A 8 9.64 -7.82 6.79
CA SER A 8 8.34 -7.16 6.60
C SER A 8 8.46 -5.97 5.66
N ILE A 9 9.49 -5.14 5.84
CA ILE A 9 9.76 -4.00 4.94
C ILE A 9 10.02 -4.47 3.52
N LYS A 10 10.87 -5.45 3.33
CA LYS A 10 11.22 -5.96 1.99
C LYS A 10 10.03 -6.57 1.28
N ILE A 11 9.24 -7.38 1.97
CA ILE A 11 8.04 -7.99 1.42
C ILE A 11 7.04 -6.91 1.03
N PHE A 12 6.85 -5.91 1.90
CA PHE A 12 5.89 -4.84 1.64
C PHE A 12 6.32 -3.96 0.46
N LEU A 13 7.59 -3.60 0.38
CA LEU A 13 8.11 -2.84 -0.77
C LEU A 13 7.92 -3.61 -2.08
N GLY A 14 8.17 -4.91 -2.10
CA GLY A 14 7.92 -5.75 -3.26
C GLY A 14 6.45 -5.81 -3.62
N LEU A 15 5.57 -5.93 -2.63
CA LEU A 15 4.13 -5.94 -2.83
C LEU A 15 3.64 -4.60 -3.41
N LEU A 16 4.12 -3.47 -2.88
CA LEU A 16 3.77 -2.14 -3.40
C LEU A 16 4.26 -1.95 -4.83
N PHE A 17 5.44 -2.46 -5.16
CA PHE A 17 5.94 -2.43 -6.53
C PHE A 17 4.98 -3.15 -7.48
N LEU A 18 4.52 -4.35 -7.12
CA LEU A 18 3.56 -5.11 -7.91
C LEU A 18 2.22 -4.38 -8.03
N VAL A 19 1.75 -3.74 -6.96
CA VAL A 19 0.51 -2.96 -6.97
C VAL A 19 0.65 -1.75 -7.89
N ILE A 20 1.78 -1.05 -7.87
CA ILE A 20 2.04 0.08 -8.78
C ILE A 20 2.03 -0.39 -10.24
N LEU A 21 2.66 -1.53 -10.54
CA LEU A 21 2.62 -2.11 -11.89
C LEU A 21 1.18 -2.42 -12.33
N PHE A 22 0.37 -2.95 -11.42
CA PHE A 22 -1.04 -3.21 -11.68
C PHE A 22 -1.80 -1.92 -12.08
N HIS A 23 -1.60 -0.84 -11.32
CA HIS A 23 -2.22 0.45 -11.65
C HIS A 23 -1.72 1.01 -12.98
N ILE A 24 -0.45 0.85 -13.30
CA ILE A 24 0.10 1.24 -14.60
C ILE A 24 -0.58 0.44 -15.73
N CYS A 25 -0.79 -0.86 -15.52
CA CYS A 25 -1.49 -1.70 -16.50
C CYS A 25 -2.93 -1.23 -16.73
N ILE A 26 -3.61 -0.72 -15.71
CA ILE A 26 -4.96 -0.16 -15.86
C ILE A 26 -4.90 1.16 -16.67
N ILE A 27 -3.97 2.05 -16.33
CA ILE A 27 -3.81 3.35 -17.05
C ILE A 27 -3.53 3.12 -18.52
N THR A 28 -2.71 2.13 -18.86
CA THR A 28 -2.37 1.79 -20.26
C THR A 28 -3.45 0.95 -20.94
N LYS A 29 -4.55 0.67 -20.24
CA LYS A 29 -5.67 -0.14 -20.72
C LYS A 29 -5.32 -1.59 -21.05
N MET A 30 -4.19 -2.10 -20.56
CA MET A 30 -3.85 -3.51 -20.63
C MET A 30 -4.77 -4.36 -19.76
N ILE A 31 -5.26 -3.79 -18.66
CA ILE A 31 -6.24 -4.39 -17.74
C ILE A 31 -7.48 -3.49 -17.73
N PRO A 32 -8.70 -4.05 -17.90
CA PRO A 32 -9.92 -3.26 -17.84
C PRO A 32 -10.14 -2.63 -16.46
N CYS A 33 -10.53 -1.35 -16.41
CA CYS A 33 -10.77 -0.67 -15.13
C CYS A 33 -12.01 -1.17 -14.37
N ASN A 34 -12.89 -1.91 -15.03
CA ASN A 34 -14.10 -2.45 -14.41
C ASN A 34 -13.84 -3.55 -13.40
N ILE A 35 -12.63 -4.10 -13.34
CA ILE A 35 -12.24 -5.09 -12.33
C ILE A 35 -11.66 -4.46 -11.07
N ALA A 36 -11.48 -3.13 -11.08
CA ALA A 36 -11.04 -2.34 -9.94
C ALA A 36 -12.13 -1.35 -9.56
N TRP A 37 -12.00 -0.73 -8.39
CA TRP A 37 -12.92 0.31 -7.91
C TRP A 37 -14.40 -0.11 -7.82
N GLY A 38 -14.68 -1.41 -7.73
CA GLY A 38 -16.05 -1.93 -7.62
C GLY A 38 -16.91 -1.70 -8.86
N GLY A 39 -16.30 -1.49 -10.02
CA GLY A 39 -17.02 -1.17 -11.25
C GLY A 39 -17.63 0.23 -11.25
N ARG A 40 -17.19 1.11 -10.35
CA ARG A 40 -17.76 2.46 -10.20
C ARG A 40 -17.26 3.47 -11.22
N LEU A 41 -16.13 3.18 -11.87
CA LEU A 41 -15.55 4.08 -12.85
C LEU A 41 -16.33 3.96 -14.17
N THR A 42 -16.90 5.07 -14.63
CA THR A 42 -17.80 5.10 -15.78
C THR A 42 -17.16 5.64 -17.06
N ASN A 43 -15.97 6.28 -16.94
CA ASN A 43 -15.28 6.87 -18.09
C ASN A 43 -13.77 6.90 -17.88
N ASP A 44 -13.04 7.19 -18.98
CA ASP A 44 -11.59 7.21 -18.98
C ASP A 44 -11.00 8.31 -18.09
N THR A 45 -11.68 9.47 -18.00
CA THR A 45 -11.21 10.58 -17.15
C THR A 45 -11.19 10.17 -15.68
N GLU A 46 -12.26 9.56 -15.19
CA GLU A 46 -12.30 9.02 -13.83
C GLU A 46 -11.20 7.99 -13.60
N MET A 47 -11.03 7.08 -14.54
CA MET A 47 -10.00 6.05 -14.47
C MET A 47 -8.60 6.69 -14.33
N TYR A 48 -8.26 7.66 -15.17
CA TYR A 48 -6.95 8.31 -15.10
C TYR A 48 -6.74 9.05 -13.78
N VAL A 49 -7.76 9.73 -13.28
CA VAL A 49 -7.68 10.45 -12.01
C VAL A 49 -7.45 9.47 -10.85
N PHE A 50 -8.29 8.45 -10.72
CA PHE A 50 -8.21 7.51 -9.60
C PHE A 50 -6.93 6.66 -9.65
N GLU A 51 -6.53 6.22 -10.83
CA GLU A 51 -5.30 5.42 -10.97
C GLU A 51 -4.05 6.24 -10.71
N THR A 52 -4.01 7.50 -11.15
CA THR A 52 -2.89 8.40 -10.86
C THR A 52 -2.78 8.66 -9.35
N ILE A 53 -3.89 8.93 -8.69
CA ILE A 53 -3.91 9.12 -7.23
C ILE A 53 -3.41 7.85 -6.53
N SER A 54 -3.86 6.68 -6.96
CA SER A 54 -3.45 5.40 -6.38
C SER A 54 -1.94 5.18 -6.52
N ILE A 55 -1.38 5.47 -7.69
CA ILE A 55 0.06 5.36 -7.92
C ILE A 55 0.83 6.29 -7.00
N LEU A 56 0.40 7.56 -6.89
CA LEU A 56 1.06 8.55 -6.04
C LEU A 56 1.00 8.14 -4.55
N ILE A 57 -0.13 7.64 -4.09
CA ILE A 57 -0.28 7.17 -2.71
C ILE A 57 0.64 5.98 -2.43
N ASN A 58 0.73 5.03 -3.36
CA ASN A 58 1.61 3.86 -3.20
C ASN A 58 3.09 4.24 -3.24
N ILE A 59 3.47 5.20 -4.08
CA ILE A 59 4.84 5.75 -4.10
C ILE A 59 5.14 6.43 -2.77
N PHE A 60 4.22 7.24 -2.26
CA PHE A 60 4.37 7.92 -0.98
C PHE A 60 4.55 6.91 0.16
N LEU A 61 3.74 5.87 0.21
CA LEU A 61 3.87 4.82 1.23
C LEU A 61 5.22 4.11 1.11
N SER A 62 5.67 3.81 -0.10
CA SER A 62 7.00 3.22 -0.33
C SER A 62 8.10 4.12 0.23
N TRP A 63 7.99 5.42 0.02
CA TRP A 63 8.94 6.41 0.56
C TRP A 63 8.94 6.42 2.09
N ILE A 64 7.76 6.37 2.70
CA ILE A 64 7.62 6.28 4.16
C ILE A 64 8.28 5.00 4.71
N LEU A 65 8.11 3.86 4.03
CA LEU A 65 8.77 2.62 4.42
C LEU A 65 10.29 2.71 4.33
N LEU A 66 10.81 3.37 3.30
CA LEU A 66 12.24 3.61 3.17
C LEU A 66 12.78 4.50 4.30
N MET A 67 11.99 5.50 4.72
CA MET A 67 12.35 6.32 5.88
C MET A 67 12.35 5.49 7.16
N LYS A 68 11.33 4.64 7.35
CA LYS A 68 11.22 3.78 8.54
C LYS A 68 12.38 2.81 8.65
N SER A 69 12.90 2.34 7.51
CA SER A 69 14.04 1.42 7.45
C SER A 69 15.40 2.10 7.58
N ASN A 70 15.43 3.44 7.67
CA ASN A 70 16.66 4.25 7.71
C ASN A 70 17.51 4.14 6.43
N LEU A 71 16.93 3.75 5.31
CA LEU A 71 17.63 3.70 4.02
C LEU A 71 17.78 5.07 3.36
N LEU A 72 17.00 6.06 3.82
CA LEU A 72 17.08 7.43 3.30
C LEU A 72 17.74 8.35 4.32
N LYS A 73 18.58 9.25 3.84
CA LYS A 73 19.23 10.27 4.68
C LYS A 73 18.26 11.35 5.14
N PHE A 74 17.41 11.84 4.23
CA PHE A 74 16.34 12.78 4.56
C PHE A 74 15.11 12.01 4.96
N LYS A 75 14.59 12.30 6.14
CA LYS A 75 13.40 11.64 6.62
C LYS A 75 12.60 12.53 7.56
N PHE A 76 11.30 12.26 7.64
CA PHE A 76 10.43 12.86 8.64
C PHE A 76 10.82 12.35 10.04
N SER A 77 10.34 13.04 11.07
CA SER A 77 10.55 12.56 12.43
C SER A 77 9.94 11.17 12.62
N ASP A 78 10.52 10.36 13.49
CA ASP A 78 10.03 9.00 13.75
C ASP A 78 8.56 8.99 14.16
N LYS A 79 8.13 10.00 14.93
CA LYS A 79 6.73 10.16 15.34
C LYS A 79 5.82 10.38 14.13
N THR A 80 6.22 11.23 13.19
CA THR A 80 5.45 11.51 11.97
C THR A 80 5.33 10.26 11.11
N VAL A 81 6.43 9.55 10.90
CA VAL A 81 6.43 8.29 10.14
C VAL A 81 5.50 7.27 10.79
N GLN A 82 5.56 7.14 12.10
CA GLN A 82 4.71 6.22 12.85
C GLN A 82 3.22 6.55 12.69
N ILE A 83 2.87 7.84 12.78
CA ILE A 83 1.48 8.30 12.61
C ILE A 83 0.99 7.99 11.19
N ILE A 84 1.79 8.28 10.18
CA ILE A 84 1.45 8.02 8.78
C ILE A 84 1.21 6.52 8.56
N LEU A 85 2.07 5.66 9.09
CA LEU A 85 1.90 4.21 8.98
C LEU A 85 0.61 3.73 9.65
N TRP A 86 0.24 4.28 10.80
CA TRP A 86 -1.03 3.94 11.45
C TRP A 86 -2.24 4.38 10.62
N ILE A 87 -2.15 5.53 9.93
CA ILE A 87 -3.20 5.97 9.00
C ILE A 87 -3.34 4.97 7.85
N PHE A 88 -2.22 4.54 7.26
CA PHE A 88 -2.25 3.53 6.20
C PHE A 88 -2.79 2.18 6.70
N PHE A 89 -2.46 1.80 7.92
CA PHE A 89 -3.03 0.59 8.54
C PHE A 89 -4.56 0.66 8.54
N ALA A 90 -5.12 1.77 9.00
CA ALA A 90 -6.58 1.97 9.01
C ALA A 90 -7.16 1.92 7.59
N LEU A 91 -6.49 2.56 6.62
CA LEU A 91 -6.92 2.54 5.22
C LEU A 91 -6.91 1.13 4.64
N PHE A 92 -5.90 0.32 4.92
CA PHE A 92 -5.85 -1.06 4.44
C PHE A 92 -6.92 -1.93 5.08
N ILE A 93 -7.24 -1.72 6.36
CA ILE A 93 -8.37 -2.41 7.00
C ILE A 93 -9.68 -2.06 6.30
N LEU A 94 -9.94 -0.78 6.02
CA LEU A 94 -11.14 -0.34 5.30
C LEU A 94 -11.19 -0.92 3.89
N ASN A 95 -10.05 -0.93 3.18
CA ASN A 95 -9.96 -1.51 1.84
C ASN A 95 -10.21 -3.02 1.86
N THR A 96 -9.73 -3.72 2.89
CA THR A 96 -9.98 -5.15 3.05
C THR A 96 -11.49 -5.42 3.18
N ILE A 97 -12.17 -4.66 4.02
CA ILE A 97 -13.62 -4.77 4.19
C ILE A 97 -14.33 -4.50 2.86
N GLY A 98 -13.96 -3.42 2.17
CA GLY A 98 -14.55 -3.08 0.87
C GLY A 98 -14.34 -4.16 -0.19
N ASN A 99 -13.15 -4.75 -0.25
CA ASN A 99 -12.85 -5.81 -1.21
C ASN A 99 -13.55 -7.13 -0.91
N ILE A 100 -13.82 -7.43 0.37
CA ILE A 100 -14.61 -8.61 0.75
C ILE A 100 -16.03 -8.52 0.17
N PHE A 101 -16.60 -7.32 0.17
CA PHE A 101 -17.96 -7.07 -0.33
C PHE A 101 -18.01 -6.69 -1.80
N ALA A 102 -16.89 -6.77 -2.52
CA ALA A 102 -16.82 -6.43 -3.93
C ALA A 102 -17.57 -7.45 -4.81
N LYS A 103 -17.99 -7.00 -5.99
CA LYS A 103 -18.80 -7.80 -6.90
C LYS A 103 -17.99 -8.85 -7.66
N THR A 104 -16.69 -8.61 -7.91
CA THR A 104 -15.86 -9.50 -8.71
C THR A 104 -14.95 -10.35 -7.82
N ASN A 105 -14.66 -11.57 -8.27
CA ASN A 105 -13.71 -12.45 -7.57
C ASN A 105 -12.30 -11.88 -7.57
N PHE A 106 -11.94 -11.13 -8.60
CA PHE A 106 -10.64 -10.47 -8.69
C PHE A 106 -10.46 -9.43 -7.59
N GLU A 107 -11.47 -8.60 -7.35
CA GLU A 107 -11.45 -7.62 -6.25
C GLU A 107 -11.42 -8.30 -4.88
N LYS A 108 -12.12 -9.42 -4.73
CA LYS A 108 -12.06 -10.23 -3.49
C LYS A 108 -10.66 -10.77 -3.23
N PHE A 109 -9.90 -11.08 -4.27
CA PHE A 109 -8.49 -11.44 -4.13
C PHE A 109 -7.67 -10.29 -3.53
N PHE A 110 -8.00 -9.04 -3.87
CA PHE A 110 -7.35 -7.88 -3.27
C PHE A 110 -7.63 -7.75 -1.77
N ALA A 111 -8.71 -8.33 -1.26
CA ALA A 111 -8.93 -8.37 0.20
C ALA A 111 -7.79 -9.10 0.90
N VAL A 112 -7.27 -10.18 0.31
CA VAL A 112 -6.11 -10.90 0.84
C VAL A 112 -4.87 -10.00 0.83
N LEU A 113 -4.61 -9.30 -0.28
CA LEU A 113 -3.45 -8.42 -0.41
C LEU A 113 -3.52 -7.24 0.55
N THR A 114 -4.67 -6.61 0.72
CA THR A 114 -4.83 -5.48 1.64
C THR A 114 -4.78 -5.93 3.11
N ALA A 115 -5.32 -7.11 3.44
CA ALA A 115 -5.19 -7.70 4.76
C ALA A 115 -3.72 -8.01 5.08
N LEU A 116 -2.98 -8.58 4.13
CA LEU A 116 -1.54 -8.82 4.28
C LEU A 116 -0.79 -7.50 4.49
N SER A 117 -1.12 -6.46 3.73
CA SER A 117 -0.53 -5.13 3.88
C SER A 117 -0.77 -4.57 5.28
N ALA A 118 -1.98 -4.70 5.81
CA ALA A 118 -2.29 -4.28 7.18
C ALA A 118 -1.47 -5.05 8.22
N ILE A 119 -1.32 -6.37 8.05
CA ILE A 119 -0.50 -7.19 8.94
C ILE A 119 0.96 -6.77 8.89
N LEU A 120 1.49 -6.52 7.69
CA LEU A 120 2.86 -6.07 7.52
C LEU A 120 3.11 -4.72 8.19
N ILE A 121 2.18 -3.76 8.05
CA ILE A 121 2.28 -2.47 8.75
C ILE A 121 2.25 -2.69 10.27
N TRP A 122 1.33 -3.51 10.75
CA TRP A 122 1.26 -3.84 12.17
C TRP A 122 2.60 -4.35 12.70
N ASN A 123 3.23 -5.27 11.98
CA ASN A 123 4.54 -5.79 12.36
C ASN A 123 5.60 -4.69 12.36
N ILE A 124 5.58 -3.81 11.36
CA ILE A 124 6.57 -2.74 11.20
C ILE A 124 6.43 -1.69 12.31
N VAL A 125 5.20 -1.25 12.63
CA VAL A 125 5.00 -0.19 13.63
C VAL A 125 5.22 -0.67 15.06
N ASN A 126 4.99 -1.93 15.33
CA ASN A 126 5.16 -2.50 16.67
C ASN A 126 6.58 -3.00 16.96
N GLN A 127 7.45 -3.05 15.96
CA GLN A 127 8.85 -3.37 16.20
C GLN A 127 9.56 -2.14 16.77
N LYS A 128 10.11 -2.30 17.97
CA LYS A 128 10.98 -1.27 18.52
C LYS A 128 12.21 -1.16 17.63
N THR A 129 12.34 -0.03 16.96
CA THR A 129 13.61 0.33 16.38
C THR A 129 14.63 0.39 17.52
N THR A 130 15.51 -0.58 17.59
CA THR A 130 16.71 -0.41 18.39
C THR A 130 17.49 0.72 17.76
N THR A 131 17.24 1.93 18.24
CA THR A 131 18.09 3.05 17.93
C THR A 131 19.42 2.76 18.62
N ASN A 132 20.35 2.18 17.89
CA ASN A 132 21.72 2.21 18.31
C ASN A 132 22.16 3.67 18.30
N ARG A 133 22.09 4.27 19.46
CA ARG A 133 22.68 5.59 19.69
C ARG A 133 24.18 5.43 19.87
#